data_82668a238cd3223ce9a8e3e1e45842dc
#
_entry.id   82668a238cd3223ce9a8e3e1e45842dc
#
_cell.length_a   1.000
_cell.length_b   1.000
_cell.length_c   1.000
_cell.angle_alpha   90.00
_cell.angle_beta   90.00
_cell.angle_gamma   90.00
#
_symmetry.space_group_name_H-M   'P 1'
#
loop_
_entity.id
_entity.type
_entity.pdbx_description
1 polymer ?
#
loop_
_entity_poly.entity_id
_entity_poly.type
_entity_poly.pdbx_seq_one_letter_code
_entity_poly.pdbx_strand_id
1 'polypeptide(L)'
;LLALYGSAYNVNIKIFNDIQHTITGWPGGKPNADDSNRPERAEPYPKRVILFSPHPDDDVISMGGTLRRLCDQHHDVHVAYQTSGNIAVGDEEVIRYCEYLCDVCDKYSPKDKTIRKKAEEIIQYLRYDKKEDGKPESPDVLFMKGTIRREEARHGCRYSGVKDEHVHFLDLPFYETGLVKKNPISEKDVEIIKKLLLEVKPNQIFVAGDLADPHGTHKVCL
;
A
#
# COMPACT_ATOMS: atom_id res chain seq x y z
N LEU A 1 22.87 29.79 24.15
CA LEU A 1 22.57 28.35 23.94
C LEU A 1 22.59 27.57 25.25
N LEU A 2 23.67 27.63 26.02
CA LEU A 2 23.79 26.91 27.31
C LEU A 2 22.69 27.32 28.33
N ALA A 3 22.31 28.60 28.37
CA ALA A 3 21.27 29.08 29.24
C ALA A 3 19.86 28.59 28.86
N LEU A 4 19.63 28.24 27.58
CA LEU A 4 18.34 27.80 27.06
C LEU A 4 18.20 26.30 27.02
N TYR A 5 19.31 25.58 26.75
CA TYR A 5 19.30 24.14 26.45
C TYR A 5 20.18 23.31 27.39
N GLY A 6 20.89 23.92 28.30
CA GLY A 6 21.82 23.24 29.20
C GLY A 6 23.17 22.93 28.55
N SER A 7 23.65 21.69 28.69
CA SER A 7 24.96 21.31 28.18
C SER A 7 25.03 21.31 26.65
N ALA A 8 26.23 21.45 26.08
CA ALA A 8 26.44 21.33 24.64
C ALA A 8 25.95 19.98 24.08
N TYR A 9 26.03 18.92 24.89
CA TYR A 9 25.50 17.59 24.55
C TYR A 9 23.98 17.62 24.32
N ASN A 10 23.23 18.25 25.22
CA ASN A 10 21.77 18.38 25.08
C ASN A 10 21.37 19.21 23.84
N VAL A 11 22.16 20.26 23.52
CA VAL A 11 21.97 21.04 22.30
C VAL A 11 22.16 20.17 21.06
N ASN A 12 23.23 19.35 21.06
CA ASN A 12 23.53 18.46 19.94
C ASN A 12 22.45 17.39 19.75
N ILE A 13 21.95 16.79 20.83
CA ILE A 13 20.84 15.82 20.77
C ILE A 13 19.61 16.46 20.18
N LYS A 14 19.23 17.65 20.67
CA LYS A 14 18.06 18.34 20.16
C LYS A 14 18.18 18.65 18.68
N ILE A 15 19.30 19.22 18.25
CA ILE A 15 19.55 19.53 16.83
C ILE A 15 19.55 18.27 15.99
N PHE A 16 20.19 17.19 16.47
CA PHE A 16 20.18 15.90 15.79
C PHE A 16 18.76 15.36 15.58
N ASN A 17 17.94 15.39 16.60
CA ASN A 17 16.55 14.95 16.51
C ASN A 17 15.72 15.82 15.56
N ASP A 18 15.89 17.14 15.61
CA ASP A 18 15.20 18.07 14.70
C ASP A 18 15.61 17.80 13.23
N ILE A 19 16.90 17.58 12.98
CA ILE A 19 17.40 17.23 11.65
C ILE A 19 16.92 15.85 11.21
N GLN A 20 16.98 14.86 12.08
CA GLN A 20 16.51 13.51 11.79
C GLN A 20 15.01 13.47 11.47
N HIS A 21 14.24 14.39 12.07
CA HIS A 21 12.83 14.54 11.75
C HIS A 21 12.57 15.05 10.34
N THR A 22 13.46 15.86 9.78
CA THR A 22 13.32 16.45 8.46
C THR A 22 14.04 15.70 7.35
N ILE A 23 15.07 14.93 7.68
CA ILE A 23 15.89 14.21 6.71
C ILE A 23 15.35 12.79 6.49
N THR A 24 15.20 12.43 5.22
CA THR A 24 14.97 11.06 4.78
C THR A 24 16.25 10.27 4.99
N GLY A 25 16.42 9.65 6.08
CA GLY A 25 17.59 8.85 6.37
C GLY A 25 17.18 7.52 6.95
N TRP A 26 18.18 6.78 7.33
CA TRP A 26 17.99 5.53 8.00
C TRP A 26 17.32 5.79 9.36
N PRO A 27 16.03 5.47 9.54
CA PRO A 27 15.37 5.74 10.80
C PRO A 27 16.01 4.90 11.92
N GLY A 28 16.36 5.54 13.05
CA GLY A 28 16.90 4.87 14.21
C GLY A 28 18.33 4.31 14.07
N GLY A 29 19.12 4.77 13.09
CA GLY A 29 20.53 4.38 12.95
C GLY A 29 20.75 2.95 12.42
N LYS A 30 21.99 2.45 12.53
CA LYS A 30 22.33 1.09 12.05
C LYS A 30 21.70 0.02 12.94
N PRO A 31 21.12 -1.05 12.33
CA PRO A 31 20.73 -2.23 13.09
C PRO A 31 21.92 -2.83 13.85
N ASN A 32 21.69 -3.23 15.09
CA ASN A 32 22.72 -3.85 15.94
C ASN A 32 23.98 -3.00 16.17
N ALA A 33 23.90 -1.67 15.99
CA ALA A 33 24.99 -0.80 16.41
C ALA A 33 25.05 -0.73 17.93
N ASP A 34 26.28 -0.64 18.46
CA ASP A 34 26.47 -0.33 19.88
C ASP A 34 26.09 1.14 20.13
N ASP A 35 24.93 1.35 20.74
CA ASP A 35 24.37 2.67 21.05
C ASP A 35 24.64 3.06 22.53
N SER A 36 25.46 2.31 23.26
CA SER A 36 25.75 2.56 24.68
C SER A 36 26.25 3.99 24.96
N ASN A 37 26.96 4.58 23.99
CA ASN A 37 27.46 5.95 24.05
C ASN A 37 26.63 6.96 23.25
N ARG A 38 25.51 6.52 22.69
CA ARG A 38 24.65 7.34 21.81
C ARG A 38 23.17 7.00 22.02
N PRO A 39 22.63 7.30 23.19
CA PRO A 39 21.24 6.98 23.54
C PRO A 39 20.22 7.61 22.60
N GLU A 40 20.57 8.73 21.95
CA GLU A 40 19.72 9.38 20.94
C GLU A 40 19.42 8.50 19.72
N ARG A 41 20.18 7.44 19.49
CA ARG A 41 19.96 6.49 18.41
C ARG A 41 19.01 5.34 18.78
N ALA A 42 18.92 5.02 20.07
CA ALA A 42 18.03 3.99 20.57
C ALA A 42 16.57 4.40 20.51
N GLU A 43 16.30 5.70 20.66
CA GLU A 43 14.96 6.27 20.63
C GLU A 43 14.85 7.32 19.49
N PRO A 44 14.62 6.87 18.24
CA PRO A 44 14.48 7.79 17.12
C PRO A 44 13.25 8.68 17.30
N TYR A 45 13.35 9.91 16.84
CA TYR A 45 12.21 10.83 16.85
C TYR A 45 11.02 10.23 16.08
N PRO A 46 9.83 10.10 16.69
CA PRO A 46 8.67 9.52 16.02
C PRO A 46 8.28 10.35 14.79
N LYS A 47 8.13 9.70 13.65
CA LYS A 47 7.73 10.31 12.38
C LYS A 47 6.40 9.77 11.94
N ARG A 48 5.60 10.61 11.27
CA ARG A 48 4.55 10.13 10.39
C ARG A 48 5.15 9.89 9.02
N VAL A 49 5.04 8.67 8.55
CA VAL A 49 5.62 8.21 7.30
C VAL A 49 4.50 7.71 6.40
N ILE A 50 4.51 8.13 5.15
CA ILE A 50 3.63 7.54 4.15
C ILE A 50 4.47 6.95 3.02
N LEU A 51 4.10 5.72 2.64
CA LEU A 51 4.66 5.02 1.52
C LEU A 51 3.59 4.90 0.44
N PHE A 52 3.85 5.45 -0.73
CA PHE A 52 3.02 5.27 -1.92
C PHE A 52 3.50 4.06 -2.71
N SER A 53 2.65 3.05 -2.79
CA SER A 53 2.87 1.83 -3.56
C SER A 53 2.06 1.92 -4.85
N PRO A 54 2.68 1.90 -6.03
CA PRO A 54 1.96 1.91 -7.31
C PRO A 54 0.92 0.79 -7.40
N HIS A 55 1.31 -0.44 -7.04
CA HIS A 55 0.42 -1.61 -6.99
C HIS A 55 0.47 -2.26 -5.60
N PRO A 56 -0.48 -3.16 -5.28
CA PRO A 56 -0.55 -3.88 -4.00
C PRO A 56 0.52 -4.97 -3.85
N ASP A 57 1.79 -4.63 -3.80
CA ASP A 57 2.97 -5.47 -3.54
C ASP A 57 4.28 -4.68 -3.60
N ASP A 58 4.30 -3.55 -4.31
CA ASP A 58 5.53 -2.76 -4.52
C ASP A 58 6.14 -2.26 -3.20
N ASP A 59 5.32 -2.03 -2.17
CA ASP A 59 5.76 -1.66 -0.83
C ASP A 59 6.66 -2.72 -0.21
N VAL A 60 6.23 -3.99 -0.22
CA VAL A 60 7.00 -5.09 0.37
C VAL A 60 8.14 -5.54 -0.52
N ILE A 61 7.97 -5.54 -1.84
CA ILE A 61 9.01 -5.92 -2.80
C ILE A 61 10.15 -4.90 -2.77
N SER A 62 9.83 -3.61 -2.81
CA SER A 62 10.84 -2.55 -2.95
C SER A 62 11.47 -2.16 -1.62
N MET A 63 10.72 -2.18 -0.52
CA MET A 63 11.23 -1.70 0.76
C MET A 63 10.66 -2.40 2.01
N GLY A 64 10.23 -3.65 1.90
CA GLY A 64 9.64 -4.39 3.02
C GLY A 64 10.51 -4.42 4.28
N GLY A 65 11.82 -4.57 4.14
CA GLY A 65 12.76 -4.48 5.27
C GLY A 65 12.78 -3.10 5.94
N THR A 66 12.70 -2.03 5.17
CA THR A 66 12.61 -0.65 5.69
C THR A 66 11.24 -0.41 6.32
N LEU A 67 10.16 -0.86 5.68
CA LEU A 67 8.79 -0.76 6.19
C LEU A 67 8.68 -1.43 7.57
N ARG A 68 9.15 -2.68 7.68
CA ARG A 68 9.20 -3.40 8.95
C ARG A 68 9.98 -2.63 10.01
N ARG A 69 11.14 -2.11 9.66
CA ARG A 69 11.98 -1.36 10.58
C ARG A 69 11.34 -0.07 11.06
N LEU A 70 10.65 0.65 10.18
CA LEU A 70 9.89 1.85 10.57
C LEU A 70 8.83 1.52 11.62
N CYS A 71 8.11 0.41 11.45
CA CYS A 71 7.13 -0.07 12.42
C CYS A 71 7.78 -0.51 13.75
N ASP A 72 8.87 -1.28 13.69
CA ASP A 72 9.61 -1.76 14.88
C ASP A 72 10.18 -0.57 15.70
N GLN A 73 10.45 0.55 15.06
CA GLN A 73 10.90 1.79 15.69
C GLN A 73 9.76 2.73 16.10
N HIS A 74 8.53 2.24 16.09
CA HIS A 74 7.33 2.94 16.55
C HIS A 74 7.01 4.23 15.79
N HIS A 75 7.41 4.33 14.53
CA HIS A 75 6.92 5.39 13.65
C HIS A 75 5.44 5.17 13.33
N ASP A 76 4.75 6.28 13.05
CA ASP A 76 3.37 6.30 12.58
C ASP A 76 3.40 6.07 11.05
N VAL A 77 3.23 4.81 10.64
CA VAL A 77 3.48 4.37 9.27
C VAL A 77 2.17 4.15 8.54
N HIS A 78 2.01 4.82 7.41
CA HIS A 78 0.90 4.67 6.48
C HIS A 78 1.40 4.07 5.16
N VAL A 79 0.59 3.20 4.55
CA VAL A 79 0.81 2.68 3.21
C VAL A 79 -0.38 3.04 2.33
N ALA A 80 -0.13 3.62 1.17
CA ALA A 80 -1.14 4.05 0.22
C ALA A 80 -0.94 3.37 -1.12
N TYR A 81 -1.82 2.43 -1.45
CA TYR A 81 -1.85 1.76 -2.73
C TYR A 81 -2.56 2.64 -3.74
N GLN A 82 -1.84 3.08 -4.77
CA GLN A 82 -2.33 4.06 -5.74
C GLN A 82 -3.31 3.45 -6.73
N THR A 83 -3.11 2.17 -7.09
CA THR A 83 -3.96 1.44 -8.01
C THR A 83 -4.44 0.12 -7.42
N SER A 84 -5.50 -0.45 -7.97
CA SER A 84 -6.02 -1.76 -7.53
C SER A 84 -5.12 -2.93 -7.90
N GLY A 85 -4.26 -2.79 -8.93
CA GLY A 85 -3.46 -3.89 -9.46
C GLY A 85 -4.30 -5.03 -10.08
N ASN A 86 -5.58 -4.81 -10.34
CA ASN A 86 -6.54 -5.83 -10.76
C ASN A 86 -6.15 -6.58 -12.04
N ILE A 87 -5.43 -5.94 -12.95
CA ILE A 87 -4.99 -6.53 -14.22
C ILE A 87 -3.99 -7.69 -14.03
N ALA A 88 -3.25 -7.67 -12.91
CA ALA A 88 -2.28 -8.73 -12.61
C ALA A 88 -2.93 -10.05 -12.15
N VAL A 89 -4.22 -10.04 -11.83
CA VAL A 89 -4.94 -11.24 -11.35
C VAL A 89 -5.48 -12.05 -12.52
N GLY A 90 -5.08 -13.31 -12.62
CA GLY A 90 -5.56 -14.24 -13.63
C GLY A 90 -7.01 -14.67 -13.40
N ASP A 91 -7.69 -15.06 -14.46
CA ASP A 91 -9.09 -15.51 -14.40
C ASP A 91 -9.25 -16.77 -13.55
N GLU A 92 -8.31 -17.70 -13.64
CA GLU A 92 -8.30 -18.94 -12.82
C GLU A 92 -8.20 -18.64 -11.32
N GLU A 93 -7.52 -17.58 -10.96
CA GLU A 93 -7.45 -17.12 -9.57
C GLU A 93 -8.83 -16.67 -9.09
N VAL A 94 -9.53 -15.88 -9.89
CA VAL A 94 -10.90 -15.44 -9.58
C VAL A 94 -11.85 -16.65 -9.48
N ILE A 95 -11.76 -17.59 -10.41
CA ILE A 95 -12.57 -18.82 -10.41
C ILE A 95 -12.33 -19.60 -9.11
N ARG A 96 -11.10 -19.77 -8.69
CA ARG A 96 -10.75 -20.47 -7.44
C ARG A 96 -11.39 -19.82 -6.21
N TYR A 97 -11.37 -18.49 -6.11
CA TYR A 97 -12.03 -17.79 -5.01
C TYR A 97 -13.55 -17.87 -5.08
N CYS A 98 -14.13 -17.84 -6.28
CA CYS A 98 -15.58 -18.03 -6.45
C CYS A 98 -16.03 -19.45 -6.06
N GLU A 99 -15.26 -20.48 -6.42
CA GLU A 99 -15.51 -21.86 -6.01
C GLU A 99 -15.43 -22.00 -4.47
N TYR A 100 -14.41 -21.40 -3.85
CA TYR A 100 -14.31 -21.33 -2.39
C TYR A 100 -15.54 -20.66 -1.75
N LEU A 101 -16.02 -19.55 -2.31
CA LEU A 101 -17.23 -18.88 -1.83
C LEU A 101 -18.48 -19.79 -1.95
N CYS A 102 -18.60 -20.55 -3.03
CA CYS A 102 -19.69 -21.51 -3.20
C CYS A 102 -19.68 -22.56 -2.08
N ASP A 103 -18.55 -23.17 -1.79
CA ASP A 103 -18.41 -24.18 -0.75
C ASP A 103 -18.71 -23.61 0.65
N VAL A 104 -18.23 -22.39 0.93
CA VAL A 104 -18.53 -21.69 2.20
C VAL A 104 -20.01 -21.40 2.33
N CYS A 105 -20.65 -20.92 1.26
CA CYS A 105 -22.09 -20.64 1.26
C CYS A 105 -22.92 -21.91 1.48
N ASP A 106 -22.56 -23.03 0.84
CA ASP A 106 -23.26 -24.29 1.02
C ASP A 106 -23.22 -24.80 2.47
N LYS A 107 -22.08 -24.57 3.13
CA LYS A 107 -21.91 -25.03 4.50
C LYS A 107 -22.60 -24.12 5.53
N TYR A 108 -22.44 -22.81 5.39
CA TYR A 108 -22.80 -21.86 6.45
C TYR A 108 -24.06 -21.04 6.17
N SER A 109 -24.47 -20.93 4.90
CA SER A 109 -25.63 -20.14 4.47
C SER A 109 -26.49 -20.86 3.43
N PRO A 110 -26.91 -22.13 3.67
CA PRO A 110 -27.54 -22.96 2.65
C PRO A 110 -28.88 -22.42 2.15
N LYS A 111 -29.55 -21.55 2.94
CA LYS A 111 -30.83 -20.93 2.58
C LYS A 111 -30.69 -19.64 1.77
N ASP A 112 -29.63 -18.88 2.00
CA ASP A 112 -29.34 -17.65 1.25
C ASP A 112 -28.33 -17.96 0.13
N LYS A 113 -28.85 -18.04 -1.08
CA LYS A 113 -28.04 -18.37 -2.27
C LYS A 113 -27.54 -17.13 -3.03
N THR A 114 -27.70 -15.93 -2.49
CA THR A 114 -27.37 -14.69 -3.21
C THR A 114 -25.89 -14.63 -3.60
N ILE A 115 -24.99 -14.83 -2.63
CA ILE A 115 -23.52 -14.79 -2.88
C ILE A 115 -23.13 -15.97 -3.77
N ARG A 116 -23.64 -17.17 -3.47
CA ARG A 116 -23.36 -18.37 -4.27
C ARG A 116 -23.74 -18.16 -5.73
N LYS A 117 -24.97 -17.70 -6.00
CA LYS A 117 -25.43 -17.44 -7.36
C LYS A 117 -24.52 -16.45 -8.09
N LYS A 118 -24.10 -15.40 -7.41
CA LYS A 118 -23.19 -14.41 -7.98
C LYS A 118 -21.82 -15.01 -8.31
N ALA A 119 -21.27 -15.85 -7.45
CA ALA A 119 -20.03 -16.56 -7.69
C ALA A 119 -20.15 -17.51 -8.90
N GLU A 120 -21.26 -18.25 -9.01
CA GLU A 120 -21.53 -19.11 -10.16
C GLU A 120 -21.66 -18.34 -11.47
N GLU A 121 -22.30 -17.16 -11.47
CA GLU A 121 -22.39 -16.27 -12.63
C GLU A 121 -21.02 -15.79 -13.09
N ILE A 122 -20.13 -15.44 -12.16
CA ILE A 122 -18.74 -15.02 -12.47
C ILE A 122 -17.95 -16.20 -13.07
N ILE A 123 -18.05 -17.40 -12.49
CA ILE A 123 -17.39 -18.61 -13.02
C ILE A 123 -17.88 -18.89 -14.44
N GLN A 124 -19.20 -18.87 -14.66
CA GLN A 124 -19.79 -19.08 -15.97
C GLN A 124 -19.26 -18.08 -16.99
N TYR A 125 -19.27 -16.79 -16.64
CA TYR A 125 -18.76 -15.73 -17.49
C TYR A 125 -17.29 -15.97 -17.86
N LEU A 126 -16.42 -16.23 -16.89
CA LEU A 126 -14.98 -16.37 -17.14
C LEU A 126 -14.65 -17.63 -17.96
N ARG A 127 -15.38 -18.74 -17.75
CA ARG A 127 -15.12 -20.01 -18.44
C ARG A 127 -15.66 -20.06 -19.86
N TYR A 128 -16.81 -19.41 -20.13
CA TYR A 128 -17.56 -19.67 -21.36
C TYR A 128 -17.95 -18.42 -22.14
N ASP A 129 -18.18 -17.29 -21.43
CA ASP A 129 -18.80 -16.11 -22.07
C ASP A 129 -17.81 -14.96 -22.31
N LYS A 130 -16.65 -14.99 -21.65
CA LYS A 130 -15.62 -13.96 -21.80
C LYS A 130 -15.04 -13.99 -23.20
N LYS A 131 -15.07 -12.83 -23.86
CA LYS A 131 -14.46 -12.61 -25.17
C LYS A 131 -13.26 -11.67 -25.02
N GLU A 132 -12.17 -12.02 -25.68
CA GLU A 132 -11.02 -11.14 -25.82
C GLU A 132 -11.25 -10.13 -26.94
N ASP A 133 -12.23 -9.22 -26.76
CA ASP A 133 -12.67 -8.25 -27.76
C ASP A 133 -12.19 -6.81 -27.49
N GLY A 134 -11.25 -6.67 -26.54
CA GLY A 134 -10.70 -5.36 -26.16
C GLY A 134 -11.65 -4.49 -25.31
N LYS A 135 -12.76 -5.07 -24.83
CA LYS A 135 -13.66 -4.40 -23.90
C LYS A 135 -13.21 -4.58 -22.45
N PRO A 136 -13.59 -3.65 -21.56
CA PRO A 136 -13.36 -3.83 -20.14
C PRO A 136 -14.01 -5.11 -19.63
N GLU A 137 -13.37 -5.76 -18.66
CA GLU A 137 -13.96 -6.88 -17.93
C GLU A 137 -15.22 -6.44 -17.18
N SER A 138 -16.06 -7.41 -16.83
CA SER A 138 -17.27 -7.10 -16.07
C SER A 138 -16.92 -6.47 -14.71
N PRO A 139 -17.76 -5.54 -14.19
CA PRO A 139 -17.52 -4.91 -12.89
C PRO A 139 -17.33 -5.91 -11.74
N ASP A 140 -18.03 -7.04 -11.79
CA ASP A 140 -17.93 -8.07 -10.75
C ASP A 140 -16.57 -8.78 -10.78
N VAL A 141 -16.03 -9.06 -11.98
CA VAL A 141 -14.69 -9.64 -12.13
C VAL A 141 -13.62 -8.64 -11.68
N LEU A 142 -13.74 -7.38 -12.07
CA LEU A 142 -12.82 -6.33 -11.62
C LEU A 142 -12.85 -6.16 -10.09
N PHE A 143 -14.04 -6.22 -9.50
CA PHE A 143 -14.20 -6.20 -8.04
C PHE A 143 -13.49 -7.37 -7.37
N MET A 144 -13.68 -8.60 -7.88
CA MET A 144 -13.02 -9.79 -7.34
C MET A 144 -11.49 -9.69 -7.44
N LYS A 145 -10.98 -9.32 -8.62
CA LYS A 145 -9.55 -9.12 -8.86
C LYS A 145 -8.96 -8.06 -7.91
N GLY A 146 -9.61 -6.91 -7.80
CA GLY A 146 -9.17 -5.86 -6.89
C GLY A 146 -9.24 -6.28 -5.42
N THR A 147 -10.25 -7.05 -5.01
CA THR A 147 -10.39 -7.55 -3.64
C THR A 147 -9.29 -8.54 -3.28
N ILE A 148 -8.94 -9.45 -4.18
CA ILE A 148 -7.82 -10.38 -4.00
C ILE A 148 -6.54 -9.60 -3.70
N ARG A 149 -6.19 -8.64 -4.55
CA ARG A 149 -4.99 -7.80 -4.36
C ARG A 149 -5.01 -7.00 -3.06
N ARG A 150 -6.16 -6.45 -2.69
CA ARG A 150 -6.31 -5.69 -1.43
C ARG A 150 -6.07 -6.55 -0.20
N GLU A 151 -6.56 -7.78 -0.19
CA GLU A 151 -6.36 -8.67 0.97
C GLU A 151 -4.91 -9.15 1.06
N GLU A 152 -4.22 -9.41 -0.06
CA GLU A 152 -2.80 -9.70 -0.09
C GLU A 152 -2.00 -8.51 0.48
N ALA A 153 -2.29 -7.29 0.04
CA ALA A 153 -1.67 -6.07 0.52
C ALA A 153 -1.88 -5.84 2.03
N ARG A 154 -3.11 -6.03 2.53
CA ARG A 154 -3.40 -5.95 3.98
C ARG A 154 -2.59 -6.95 4.78
N HIS A 155 -2.45 -8.17 4.28
CA HIS A 155 -1.63 -9.19 4.96
C HIS A 155 -0.15 -8.81 4.98
N GLY A 156 0.40 -8.30 3.88
CA GLY A 156 1.77 -7.77 3.83
C GLY A 156 1.99 -6.62 4.83
N CYS A 157 1.04 -5.69 4.89
CA CYS A 157 1.06 -4.58 5.86
C CYS A 157 1.02 -5.08 7.31
N ARG A 158 0.10 -5.98 7.65
CA ARG A 158 0.00 -6.57 8.99
C ARG A 158 1.28 -7.31 9.38
N TYR A 159 1.85 -8.10 8.48
CA TYR A 159 3.12 -8.78 8.70
C TYR A 159 4.27 -7.80 8.97
N SER A 160 4.26 -6.67 8.28
CA SER A 160 5.24 -5.59 8.46
C SER A 160 5.01 -4.75 9.72
N GLY A 161 3.86 -4.88 10.39
CA GLY A 161 3.50 -4.14 11.60
C GLY A 161 2.73 -2.84 11.34
N VAL A 162 2.26 -2.60 10.11
CA VAL A 162 1.39 -1.46 9.78
C VAL A 162 -0.01 -1.74 10.30
N LYS A 163 -0.64 -0.74 10.92
CA LYS A 163 -2.01 -0.84 11.44
C LYS A 163 -3.03 -0.85 10.31
N ASP A 164 -4.12 -1.59 10.48
CA ASP A 164 -5.17 -1.70 9.44
C ASP A 164 -5.77 -0.35 9.04
N GLU A 165 -5.96 0.57 10.00
CA GLU A 165 -6.46 1.92 9.77
C GLU A 165 -5.48 2.83 9.00
N HIS A 166 -4.22 2.43 8.87
CA HIS A 166 -3.18 3.16 8.12
C HIS A 166 -2.93 2.58 6.72
N VAL A 167 -3.76 1.64 6.30
CA VAL A 167 -3.70 1.06 4.95
C VAL A 167 -4.76 1.72 4.06
N HIS A 168 -4.32 2.45 3.04
CA HIS A 168 -5.17 3.23 2.16
C HIS A 168 -5.19 2.64 0.76
N PHE A 169 -6.39 2.45 0.19
CA PHE A 169 -6.58 2.06 -1.20
C PHE A 169 -7.20 3.23 -1.95
N LEU A 170 -6.45 3.81 -2.88
CA LEU A 170 -6.82 5.06 -3.54
C LEU A 170 -7.60 4.86 -4.82
N ASP A 171 -7.41 3.72 -5.49
CA ASP A 171 -8.09 3.37 -6.75
C ASP A 171 -8.08 4.54 -7.74
N LEU A 172 -6.89 5.06 -8.04
CA LEU A 172 -6.75 6.26 -8.86
C LEU A 172 -7.42 6.08 -10.23
N PRO A 173 -8.31 6.99 -10.63
CA PRO A 173 -9.13 6.89 -11.86
C PRO A 173 -8.33 6.67 -13.14
N PHE A 174 -7.09 7.15 -13.22
CA PHE A 174 -6.26 6.93 -14.40
C PHE A 174 -6.03 5.45 -14.67
N TYR A 175 -5.94 4.62 -13.62
CA TYR A 175 -5.67 3.18 -13.71
C TYR A 175 -6.94 2.35 -13.86
N GLU A 176 -8.02 2.73 -13.21
CA GLU A 176 -9.24 1.93 -13.06
C GLU A 176 -10.10 1.93 -14.34
N THR A 177 -9.49 1.57 -15.47
CA THR A 177 -10.16 1.51 -16.78
C THR A 177 -10.77 0.15 -17.10
N GLY A 178 -10.36 -0.89 -16.35
CA GLY A 178 -10.67 -2.29 -16.66
C GLY A 178 -9.91 -2.83 -17.89
N LEU A 179 -8.95 -2.07 -18.40
CA LEU A 179 -8.14 -2.39 -19.58
C LEU A 179 -6.65 -2.26 -19.23
N VAL A 180 -5.81 -2.91 -20.03
CA VAL A 180 -4.35 -2.73 -19.97
C VAL A 180 -3.99 -1.26 -20.25
N LYS A 181 -4.67 -0.62 -21.22
CA LYS A 181 -4.46 0.78 -21.55
C LYS A 181 -5.04 1.69 -20.45
N LYS A 182 -4.20 2.56 -19.91
CA LYS A 182 -4.53 3.52 -18.86
C LYS A 182 -4.93 4.88 -19.44
N ASN A 183 -5.67 5.64 -18.66
CA ASN A 183 -5.97 7.04 -18.99
C ASN A 183 -4.77 7.94 -18.62
N PRO A 184 -4.66 9.13 -19.19
CA PRO A 184 -3.79 10.17 -18.68
C PRO A 184 -4.20 10.55 -17.25
N ILE A 185 -3.23 10.98 -16.43
CA ILE A 185 -3.50 11.58 -15.12
C ILE A 185 -4.43 12.79 -15.27
N SER A 186 -5.34 12.94 -14.34
CA SER A 186 -6.33 14.00 -14.26
C SER A 186 -6.26 14.71 -12.88
N GLU A 187 -6.93 15.88 -12.80
CA GLU A 187 -7.09 16.58 -11.52
C GLU A 187 -7.75 15.71 -10.43
N LYS A 188 -8.59 14.74 -10.81
CA LYS A 188 -9.23 13.83 -9.85
C LYS A 188 -8.19 12.95 -9.14
N ASP A 189 -7.21 12.45 -9.88
CA ASP A 189 -6.13 11.64 -9.32
C ASP A 189 -5.30 12.48 -8.34
N VAL A 190 -4.95 13.70 -8.73
CA VAL A 190 -4.17 14.64 -7.90
C VAL A 190 -4.92 15.01 -6.61
N GLU A 191 -6.22 15.30 -6.69
CA GLU A 191 -7.03 15.66 -5.52
C GLU A 191 -7.15 14.51 -4.51
N ILE A 192 -7.20 13.25 -4.95
CA ILE A 192 -7.20 12.08 -4.07
C ILE A 192 -5.89 12.03 -3.26
N ILE A 193 -4.74 12.13 -3.93
CA ILE A 193 -3.42 12.14 -3.28
C ILE A 193 -3.30 13.33 -2.32
N LYS A 194 -3.66 14.53 -2.77
CA LYS A 194 -3.60 15.75 -1.97
C LYS A 194 -4.46 15.64 -0.70
N LYS A 195 -5.67 15.11 -0.81
CA LYS A 195 -6.55 14.88 0.34
C LYS A 195 -5.87 13.98 1.37
N LEU A 196 -5.30 12.85 0.96
CA LEU A 196 -4.60 11.95 1.85
C LEU A 196 -3.38 12.61 2.51
N LEU A 197 -2.58 13.35 1.74
CA LEU A 197 -1.43 14.07 2.29
C LEU A 197 -1.84 15.13 3.33
N LEU A 198 -2.94 15.84 3.11
CA LEU A 198 -3.48 16.82 4.07
C LEU A 198 -4.04 16.16 5.33
N GLU A 199 -4.56 14.95 5.22
CA GLU A 199 -5.06 14.16 6.34
C GLU A 199 -3.91 13.59 7.18
N VAL A 200 -2.99 12.88 6.56
CA VAL A 200 -1.85 12.22 7.23
C VAL A 200 -0.81 13.24 7.70
N LYS A 201 -0.56 14.31 6.94
CA LYS A 201 0.50 15.31 7.21
C LYS A 201 1.85 14.64 7.49
N PRO A 202 2.38 13.85 6.55
CA PRO A 202 3.59 13.06 6.78
C PRO A 202 4.82 13.96 6.96
N ASN A 203 5.76 13.50 7.77
CA ASN A 203 7.09 14.08 7.87
C ASN A 203 8.03 13.52 6.79
N GLN A 204 7.71 12.31 6.30
CA GLN A 204 8.52 11.60 5.31
C GLN A 204 7.61 10.85 4.36
N ILE A 205 7.94 10.94 3.07
CA ILE A 205 7.21 10.29 1.98
C ILE A 205 8.17 9.39 1.23
N PHE A 206 7.76 8.13 1.02
CA PHE A 206 8.44 7.20 0.13
C PHE A 206 7.60 7.00 -1.12
N VAL A 207 8.24 6.98 -2.27
CA VAL A 207 7.62 6.74 -3.58
C VAL A 207 8.48 5.76 -4.39
N ALA A 208 7.87 5.00 -5.27
CA ALA A 208 8.58 4.13 -6.18
C ALA A 208 9.26 4.96 -7.27
N GLY A 209 10.59 4.90 -7.35
CA GLY A 209 11.41 5.67 -8.29
C GLY A 209 11.75 4.94 -9.59
N ASP A 210 11.05 3.87 -9.94
CA ASP A 210 11.34 3.09 -11.15
C ASP A 210 10.79 3.78 -12.40
N LEU A 211 11.63 4.66 -12.96
CA LEU A 211 11.32 5.37 -14.21
C LEU A 211 11.48 4.52 -15.46
N ALA A 212 12.08 3.33 -15.34
CA ALA A 212 12.31 2.40 -16.44
C ALA A 212 11.23 1.31 -16.52
N ASP A 213 10.20 1.36 -15.67
CA ASP A 213 9.09 0.42 -15.68
C ASP A 213 8.46 0.31 -17.08
N PRO A 214 8.49 -0.88 -17.70
CA PRO A 214 7.96 -1.07 -19.05
C PRO A 214 6.44 -0.86 -19.15
N HIS A 215 5.73 -1.02 -18.04
CA HIS A 215 4.28 -0.81 -17.98
C HIS A 215 3.89 0.66 -17.81
N GLY A 216 4.82 1.50 -17.42
CA GLY A 216 4.65 2.94 -17.26
C GLY A 216 3.85 3.36 -16.03
N THR A 217 3.25 2.43 -15.27
CA THR A 217 2.43 2.75 -14.10
C THR A 217 3.26 3.38 -12.98
N HIS A 218 4.43 2.81 -12.67
CA HIS A 218 5.33 3.35 -11.63
C HIS A 218 5.77 4.77 -11.96
N LYS A 219 6.11 5.04 -13.23
CA LYS A 219 6.47 6.38 -13.70
C LYS A 219 5.34 7.39 -13.54
N VAL A 220 4.10 6.95 -13.75
CA VAL A 220 2.92 7.81 -13.62
C VAL A 220 2.57 8.06 -12.17
N CYS A 221 2.81 7.08 -11.29
CA CYS A 221 2.57 7.15 -9.85
C CYS A 221 3.61 7.96 -9.07
N LEU A 222 4.78 8.23 -9.66
CA LEU A 222 5.84 9.07 -9.09
C LEU A 222 5.49 10.55 -9.21
#